data_ec1e0609f64fb74f2395dd6b01f97e17
#
_entry.id   ec1e0609f64fb74f2395dd6b01f97e17
#
_cell.length_a   1.000
_cell.length_b   1.000
_cell.length_c   1.000
_cell.angle_alpha   90.00
_cell.angle_beta   90.00
_cell.angle_gamma   90.00
#
_symmetry.space_group_name_H-M   'P 1'
#
loop_
_entity.id
_entity.type
_entity.pdbx_description
1 polymer ?
#
loop_
_entity_poly.entity_id
_entity_poly.type
_entity_poly.pdbx_seq_one_letter_code
_entity_poly.pdbx_strand_id
1 'polypeptide(L)'
;MVLNWNIEVVLDFSFALVALISGVVTLIKPNTRKIHSLHYIRIAIFIGFFSMLFDGISMLYINVPLSIIEGVLNFPLALSMIIGVNYILKDNYHSLGFTITFGLGFLLIFVSLLPGAAEVQFQGGYYRIPWTGLFEYLNLLFYSIIMGYVLYWGIKTVTNAPFLIKKEANLFFIGITIYSLASTVFYILYVFEPFFILVSTVLAIIGLLIFTFAIIIEPKLLYILPFTIYRIVVKDNQGYPLFDYDWSKSQVTENMFTGFINAVQLMSDEIIKMGGLLDVNLKEGILILHESKKVTVGLAASKTSKLLRDSVSKFTFDFETKFHKKLKESCRDMKEYETAYELIEKHFSNFPSRLIPSKSHPLLLTESLLKLPRLIETDLKKIVSDQNDFQFIKAEIYRSPESSATGFISLYNDIRKELEKQEKQNEGNEHYIDIK
;
A
#
# COMPACT_ATOMS: atom_id res chain seq x y z
N MET A 1 -35.74 -22.77 22.41
CA MET A 1 -35.45 -21.49 21.73
C MET A 1 -35.45 -21.78 20.24
N VAL A 2 -36.38 -21.19 19.49
CA VAL A 2 -36.45 -21.41 18.03
C VAL A 2 -35.44 -20.42 17.40
N LEU A 3 -34.47 -20.95 16.63
CA LEU A 3 -33.50 -20.14 15.93
C LEU A 3 -34.15 -19.51 14.69
N ASN A 4 -33.97 -18.21 14.51
CA ASN A 4 -34.56 -17.45 13.40
C ASN A 4 -33.62 -17.50 12.16
N TRP A 5 -33.48 -18.72 11.60
CA TRP A 5 -32.69 -18.88 10.37
C TRP A 5 -33.40 -18.23 9.18
N ASN A 6 -32.71 -17.31 8.53
CA ASN A 6 -33.17 -16.63 7.32
C ASN A 6 -32.01 -16.30 6.41
N ILE A 7 -32.25 -15.76 5.22
CA ILE A 7 -31.22 -15.46 4.23
C ILE A 7 -30.26 -14.35 4.68
N GLU A 8 -30.74 -13.38 5.49
CA GLU A 8 -29.89 -12.30 6.02
C GLU A 8 -28.84 -12.86 6.96
N VAL A 9 -29.23 -13.71 7.92
CA VAL A 9 -28.30 -14.40 8.84
C VAL A 9 -27.21 -15.15 8.09
N VAL A 10 -27.56 -15.84 6.99
CA VAL A 10 -26.59 -16.57 6.17
C VAL A 10 -25.63 -15.61 5.47
N LEU A 11 -26.14 -14.49 4.97
CA LEU A 11 -25.33 -13.47 4.30
C LEU A 11 -24.39 -12.77 5.29
N ASP A 12 -24.85 -12.45 6.51
CA ASP A 12 -24.03 -11.78 7.53
C ASP A 12 -22.87 -12.69 7.98
N PHE A 13 -23.14 -13.97 8.23
CA PHE A 13 -22.05 -14.92 8.53
C PHE A 13 -21.12 -15.13 7.34
N SER A 14 -21.64 -15.11 6.12
CA SER A 14 -20.80 -15.19 4.90
C SER A 14 -19.90 -13.96 4.78
N PHE A 15 -20.46 -12.77 5.01
CA PHE A 15 -19.68 -11.53 5.03
C PHE A 15 -18.62 -11.55 6.14
N ALA A 16 -18.98 -11.95 7.36
CA ALA A 16 -18.06 -12.08 8.48
C ALA A 16 -16.90 -13.01 8.13
N LEU A 17 -17.20 -14.17 7.52
CA LEU A 17 -16.15 -15.11 7.09
C LEU A 17 -15.19 -14.48 6.09
N VAL A 18 -15.70 -13.78 5.07
CA VAL A 18 -14.88 -13.10 4.06
C VAL A 18 -14.07 -11.97 4.68
N ALA A 19 -14.63 -11.20 5.61
CA ALA A 19 -13.92 -10.16 6.35
C ALA A 19 -12.79 -10.74 7.21
N LEU A 20 -13.03 -11.88 7.87
CA LEU A 20 -12.00 -12.59 8.64
C LEU A 20 -10.85 -13.04 7.74
N ILE A 21 -11.14 -13.67 6.60
CA ILE A 21 -10.14 -14.10 5.61
C ILE A 21 -9.33 -12.88 5.14
N SER A 22 -10.00 -11.76 4.80
CA SER A 22 -9.35 -10.51 4.39
C SER A 22 -8.41 -9.98 5.47
N GLY A 23 -8.85 -9.97 6.73
CA GLY A 23 -8.04 -9.56 7.87
C GLY A 23 -6.79 -10.43 8.03
N VAL A 24 -6.96 -11.75 7.99
CA VAL A 24 -5.86 -12.73 8.11
C VAL A 24 -4.86 -12.60 6.95
N VAL A 25 -5.33 -12.43 5.71
CA VAL A 25 -4.47 -12.20 4.55
C VAL A 25 -3.58 -10.97 4.75
N THR A 26 -4.13 -9.88 5.28
CA THR A 26 -3.33 -8.67 5.56
C THR A 26 -2.30 -8.86 6.67
N LEU A 27 -2.51 -9.82 7.59
CA LEU A 27 -1.57 -10.13 8.68
C LEU A 27 -0.42 -11.05 8.26
N ILE A 28 -0.70 -12.02 7.36
CA ILE A 28 0.28 -13.05 6.98
C ILE A 28 1.38 -12.47 6.09
N LYS A 29 1.09 -11.47 5.26
CA LYS A 29 2.07 -10.91 4.32
C LYS A 29 3.19 -10.15 5.06
N PRO A 30 4.47 -10.60 4.98
CA PRO A 30 5.56 -10.13 5.84
C PRO A 30 5.90 -8.64 5.66
N ASN A 31 5.80 -8.13 4.43
CA ASN A 31 6.14 -6.74 4.13
C ASN A 31 5.14 -5.73 4.74
N THR A 32 3.89 -6.15 4.95
CA THR A 32 2.86 -5.29 5.53
C THR A 32 2.98 -5.14 7.06
N ARG A 33 3.69 -6.06 7.75
CA ARG A 33 3.84 -6.02 9.21
C ARG A 33 4.63 -4.81 9.72
N LYS A 34 5.54 -4.28 8.91
CA LYS A 34 6.43 -3.17 9.29
C LYS A 34 5.77 -1.78 9.20
N ILE A 35 4.58 -1.69 8.62
CA ILE A 35 3.90 -0.42 8.34
C ILE A 35 2.84 -0.16 9.40
N HIS A 36 3.13 0.77 10.32
CA HIS A 36 2.24 1.10 11.44
C HIS A 36 0.86 1.59 11.01
N SER A 37 0.76 2.35 9.92
CA SER A 37 -0.52 2.85 9.40
C SER A 37 -1.49 1.73 9.02
N LEU A 38 -0.99 0.57 8.56
CA LEU A 38 -1.82 -0.58 8.23
C LEU A 38 -2.46 -1.26 9.45
N HIS A 39 -1.95 -1.04 10.66
CA HIS A 39 -2.60 -1.58 11.87
C HIS A 39 -4.02 -1.04 12.03
N TYR A 40 -4.25 0.24 11.74
CA TYR A 40 -5.58 0.84 11.85
C TYR A 40 -6.55 0.27 10.80
N ILE A 41 -6.09 0.04 9.57
CA ILE A 41 -6.92 -0.62 8.54
C ILE A 41 -7.24 -2.07 8.94
N ARG A 42 -6.28 -2.80 9.50
CA ARG A 42 -6.52 -4.15 10.03
C ARG A 42 -7.53 -4.14 11.15
N ILE A 43 -7.39 -3.21 12.10
CA ILE A 43 -8.35 -3.03 13.19
C ILE A 43 -9.74 -2.76 12.61
N ALA A 44 -9.86 -1.89 11.59
CA ALA A 44 -11.13 -1.64 10.91
C ALA A 44 -11.72 -2.93 10.30
N ILE A 45 -10.92 -3.73 9.59
CA ILE A 45 -11.39 -5.00 9.01
C ILE A 45 -11.86 -5.98 10.10
N PHE A 46 -11.14 -6.08 11.23
CA PHE A 46 -11.56 -6.95 12.33
C PHE A 46 -12.79 -6.43 13.06
N ILE A 47 -12.94 -5.12 13.22
CA ILE A 47 -14.18 -4.54 13.78
C ILE A 47 -15.34 -4.84 12.82
N GLY A 48 -15.16 -4.69 11.51
CA GLY A 48 -16.17 -5.06 10.51
C GLY A 48 -16.53 -6.55 10.56
N PHE A 49 -15.57 -7.44 10.79
CA PHE A 49 -15.85 -8.85 11.05
C PHE A 49 -16.76 -9.04 12.29
N PHE A 50 -16.42 -8.41 13.42
CA PHE A 50 -17.22 -8.53 14.63
C PHE A 50 -18.59 -7.88 14.49
N SER A 51 -18.70 -6.75 13.77
CA SER A 51 -19.98 -6.11 13.47
C SER A 51 -20.91 -7.07 12.75
N MET A 52 -20.50 -7.65 11.64
CA MET A 52 -21.32 -8.61 10.87
C MET A 52 -21.59 -9.91 11.64
N LEU A 53 -20.65 -10.36 12.46
CA LEU A 53 -20.86 -11.53 13.32
C LEU A 53 -21.94 -11.24 14.37
N PHE A 54 -21.92 -10.07 14.99
CA PHE A 54 -22.94 -9.68 15.98
C PHE A 54 -24.28 -9.44 15.33
N ASP A 55 -24.33 -8.89 14.12
CA ASP A 55 -25.58 -8.76 13.36
C ASP A 55 -26.21 -10.13 13.09
N GLY A 56 -25.47 -11.06 12.49
CA GLY A 56 -25.95 -12.41 12.24
C GLY A 56 -26.40 -13.14 13.54
N ILE A 57 -25.66 -13.02 14.64
CA ILE A 57 -26.04 -13.61 15.94
C ILE A 57 -27.28 -12.90 16.51
N SER A 58 -27.37 -11.56 16.42
CA SER A 58 -28.51 -10.79 16.92
C SER A 58 -29.81 -11.20 16.26
N MET A 59 -29.79 -11.35 14.94
CA MET A 59 -30.93 -11.80 14.16
C MET A 59 -31.28 -13.27 14.41
N LEU A 60 -30.27 -14.14 14.54
CA LEU A 60 -30.45 -15.56 14.79
C LEU A 60 -31.17 -15.82 16.13
N TYR A 61 -30.81 -15.09 17.16
CA TYR A 61 -31.35 -15.23 18.51
C TYR A 61 -32.41 -14.18 18.87
N ILE A 62 -32.74 -13.27 17.96
CA ILE A 62 -33.65 -12.13 18.17
C ILE A 62 -33.22 -11.32 19.39
N ASN A 63 -31.95 -10.89 19.42
CA ASN A 63 -31.30 -10.23 20.54
C ASN A 63 -31.08 -8.73 20.25
N VAL A 64 -32.02 -7.88 20.67
CA VAL A 64 -31.98 -6.41 20.47
C VAL A 64 -30.71 -5.75 21.05
N PRO A 65 -30.26 -6.06 22.29
CA PRO A 65 -29.00 -5.50 22.82
C PRO A 65 -27.79 -5.77 21.92
N LEU A 66 -27.71 -6.95 21.30
CA LEU A 66 -26.57 -7.30 20.43
C LEU A 66 -26.62 -6.53 19.11
N SER A 67 -27.80 -6.28 18.54
CA SER A 67 -27.97 -5.41 17.37
C SER A 67 -27.58 -3.95 17.67
N ILE A 68 -27.89 -3.45 18.87
CA ILE A 68 -27.44 -2.12 19.29
C ILE A 68 -25.92 -2.06 19.40
N ILE A 69 -25.28 -3.08 19.99
CA ILE A 69 -23.81 -3.18 20.08
C ILE A 69 -23.19 -3.17 18.68
N GLU A 70 -23.76 -3.92 17.74
CA GLU A 70 -23.34 -3.95 16.33
C GLU A 70 -23.37 -2.54 15.73
N GLY A 71 -24.47 -1.79 15.88
CA GLY A 71 -24.60 -0.42 15.40
C GLY A 71 -23.57 0.53 16.03
N VAL A 72 -23.26 0.38 17.33
CA VAL A 72 -22.22 1.17 18.01
C VAL A 72 -20.82 0.87 17.50
N LEU A 73 -20.55 -0.35 17.01
CA LEU A 73 -19.25 -0.72 16.41
C LEU A 73 -18.92 0.08 15.15
N ASN A 74 -19.90 0.69 14.47
CA ASN A 74 -19.65 1.58 13.35
C ASN A 74 -18.82 2.80 13.74
N PHE A 75 -18.86 3.25 15.00
CA PHE A 75 -18.01 4.35 15.48
C PHE A 75 -16.52 4.00 15.50
N PRO A 76 -16.02 2.97 16.23
CA PRO A 76 -14.62 2.62 16.21
C PRO A 76 -14.17 2.12 14.82
N LEU A 77 -15.05 1.53 14.01
CA LEU A 77 -14.78 1.16 12.63
C LEU A 77 -14.43 2.40 11.79
N ALA A 78 -15.28 3.44 11.84
CA ALA A 78 -15.07 4.69 11.13
C ALA A 78 -13.79 5.39 11.57
N LEU A 79 -13.54 5.49 12.88
CA LEU A 79 -12.31 6.10 13.40
C LEU A 79 -11.07 5.36 12.93
N SER A 80 -11.06 4.03 13.03
CA SER A 80 -9.93 3.21 12.60
C SER A 80 -9.67 3.37 11.09
N MET A 81 -10.72 3.42 10.28
CA MET A 81 -10.61 3.62 8.84
C MET A 81 -10.07 5.01 8.51
N ILE A 82 -10.60 6.07 9.12
CA ILE A 82 -10.14 7.45 8.93
C ILE A 82 -8.66 7.60 9.32
N ILE A 83 -8.29 7.09 10.50
CA ILE A 83 -6.89 7.13 10.97
C ILE A 83 -5.99 6.37 10.00
N GLY A 84 -6.35 5.14 9.61
CA GLY A 84 -5.57 4.30 8.71
C GLY A 84 -5.32 4.97 7.35
N VAL A 85 -6.38 5.47 6.72
CA VAL A 85 -6.31 6.15 5.41
C VAL A 85 -5.51 7.46 5.50
N ASN A 86 -5.75 8.26 6.54
CA ASN A 86 -5.01 9.52 6.72
C ASN A 86 -3.53 9.27 6.97
N TYR A 87 -3.16 8.27 7.78
CA TYR A 87 -1.76 7.90 7.98
C TYR A 87 -1.07 7.45 6.69
N ILE A 88 -1.75 6.65 5.86
CA ILE A 88 -1.18 6.23 4.57
C ILE A 88 -1.01 7.43 3.63
N LEU A 89 -1.99 8.34 3.57
CA LEU A 89 -2.00 9.39 2.56
C LEU A 89 -1.33 10.69 3.00
N LYS A 90 -1.33 11.01 4.30
CA LYS A 90 -0.91 12.32 4.83
C LYS A 90 0.12 12.25 5.96
N ASP A 91 0.47 11.06 6.43
CA ASP A 91 1.35 10.81 7.59
C ASP A 91 0.85 11.54 8.87
N ASN A 92 -0.44 11.82 8.94
CA ASN A 92 -1.07 12.51 10.06
C ASN A 92 -2.48 11.95 10.28
N TYR A 93 -2.82 11.64 11.52
CA TYR A 93 -4.16 11.15 11.88
C TYR A 93 -5.19 12.28 12.06
N HIS A 94 -4.73 13.48 12.42
CA HIS A 94 -5.62 14.63 12.61
C HIS A 94 -6.18 15.13 11.29
N SER A 95 -7.50 15.14 11.21
CA SER A 95 -8.24 15.74 10.10
C SER A 95 -9.58 16.25 10.60
N LEU A 96 -10.15 17.20 9.89
CA LEU A 96 -11.51 17.67 10.20
C LEU A 96 -12.51 16.50 10.24
N GLY A 97 -12.39 15.55 9.29
CA GLY A 97 -13.22 14.35 9.28
C GLY A 97 -13.08 13.51 10.54
N PHE A 98 -11.86 13.35 11.07
CA PHE A 98 -11.63 12.65 12.35
C PHE A 98 -12.36 13.36 13.50
N THR A 99 -12.21 14.68 13.63
CA THR A 99 -12.82 15.44 14.73
C THR A 99 -14.36 15.38 14.67
N ILE A 100 -14.94 15.55 13.48
CA ILE A 100 -16.40 15.45 13.30
C ILE A 100 -16.90 14.04 13.63
N THR A 101 -16.25 13.00 13.09
CA THR A 101 -16.65 11.59 13.34
C THR A 101 -16.50 11.22 14.81
N PHE A 102 -15.48 11.74 15.49
CA PHE A 102 -15.29 11.53 16.92
C PHE A 102 -16.43 12.17 17.72
N GLY A 103 -16.83 13.40 17.43
CA GLY A 103 -17.99 14.06 18.07
C GLY A 103 -19.31 13.34 17.79
N LEU A 104 -19.56 12.92 16.55
CA LEU A 104 -20.75 12.14 16.19
C LEU A 104 -20.78 10.78 16.89
N GLY A 105 -19.64 10.18 17.19
CA GLY A 105 -19.55 8.91 17.91
C GLY A 105 -20.12 8.98 19.31
N PHE A 106 -19.90 10.07 20.05
CA PHE A 106 -20.53 10.29 21.35
C PHE A 106 -22.05 10.41 21.22
N LEU A 107 -22.52 11.10 20.18
CA LEU A 107 -23.94 11.19 19.92
C LEU A 107 -24.55 9.82 19.59
N LEU A 108 -23.87 8.99 18.78
CA LEU A 108 -24.28 7.63 18.47
C LEU A 108 -24.40 6.78 19.75
N ILE A 109 -23.39 6.80 20.61
CA ILE A 109 -23.42 6.09 21.89
C ILE A 109 -24.58 6.60 22.76
N PHE A 110 -24.77 7.90 22.86
CA PHE A 110 -25.86 8.48 23.66
C PHE A 110 -27.23 8.00 23.15
N VAL A 111 -27.45 8.08 21.82
CA VAL A 111 -28.73 7.68 21.19
C VAL A 111 -28.96 6.18 21.30
N SER A 112 -27.90 5.35 21.28
CA SER A 112 -28.02 3.90 21.44
C SER A 112 -28.57 3.47 22.81
N LEU A 113 -28.45 4.33 23.83
CA LEU A 113 -28.97 4.09 25.19
C LEU A 113 -30.43 4.52 25.35
N LEU A 114 -31.01 5.23 24.37
CA LEU A 114 -32.41 5.64 24.42
C LEU A 114 -33.31 4.45 24.10
N PRO A 115 -34.51 4.38 24.76
CA PRO A 115 -35.50 3.36 24.44
C PRO A 115 -35.96 3.49 22.98
N GLY A 116 -36.16 2.37 22.30
CA GLY A 116 -36.60 2.36 20.91
C GLY A 116 -35.47 2.59 19.87
N ALA A 117 -34.18 2.42 20.24
CA ALA A 117 -33.09 2.50 19.28
C ALA A 117 -33.12 1.35 18.25
N ALA A 118 -33.61 0.19 18.62
CA ALA A 118 -33.84 -0.95 17.74
C ALA A 118 -35.09 -1.74 18.23
N GLU A 119 -35.86 -2.26 17.30
CA GLU A 119 -37.12 -2.96 17.60
C GLU A 119 -37.21 -4.25 16.79
N VAL A 120 -37.88 -5.26 17.39
CA VAL A 120 -38.12 -6.51 16.68
C VAL A 120 -39.36 -6.32 15.79
N GLN A 121 -39.23 -6.57 14.52
CA GLN A 121 -40.28 -6.51 13.53
C GLN A 121 -40.40 -7.82 12.76
N PHE A 122 -41.63 -8.26 12.47
CA PHE A 122 -41.89 -9.41 11.61
C PHE A 122 -42.15 -8.91 10.19
N GLN A 123 -41.24 -9.17 9.28
CA GLN A 123 -41.30 -8.69 7.90
C GLN A 123 -40.76 -9.75 6.94
N GLY A 124 -41.44 -9.96 5.82
CA GLY A 124 -40.97 -10.91 4.80
C GLY A 124 -40.96 -12.38 5.24
N GLY A 125 -41.75 -12.74 6.29
CA GLY A 125 -41.86 -14.12 6.78
C GLY A 125 -40.88 -14.52 7.88
N TYR A 126 -40.05 -13.59 8.37
CA TYR A 126 -39.10 -13.81 9.47
C TYR A 126 -38.97 -12.56 10.34
N TYR A 127 -38.34 -12.72 11.52
CA TYR A 127 -38.07 -11.62 12.44
C TYR A 127 -36.81 -10.87 12.05
N ARG A 128 -36.86 -9.54 12.06
CA ARG A 128 -35.77 -8.60 11.85
C ARG A 128 -35.65 -7.67 13.05
N ILE A 129 -34.48 -7.05 13.19
CA ILE A 129 -34.19 -6.07 14.25
C ILE A 129 -33.70 -4.78 13.57
N PRO A 130 -34.54 -4.04 12.84
CA PRO A 130 -34.14 -2.76 12.28
C PRO A 130 -33.82 -1.75 13.39
N TRP A 131 -32.87 -0.92 13.14
CA TRP A 131 -32.64 0.28 13.92
C TRP A 131 -33.72 1.29 13.61
N THR A 132 -34.03 2.17 14.57
CA THR A 132 -35.15 3.12 14.45
C THR A 132 -34.71 4.53 14.81
N GLY A 133 -35.43 5.51 14.25
CA GLY A 133 -35.28 6.91 14.56
C GLY A 133 -33.88 7.47 14.35
N LEU A 134 -33.37 8.26 15.29
CA LEU A 134 -32.09 8.94 15.18
C LEU A 134 -30.90 7.95 15.15
N PHE A 135 -31.03 6.77 15.79
CA PHE A 135 -30.00 5.75 15.80
C PHE A 135 -29.77 5.17 14.39
N GLU A 136 -30.82 4.92 13.64
CA GLU A 136 -30.77 4.47 12.24
C GLU A 136 -30.05 5.50 11.35
N TYR A 137 -30.46 6.78 11.41
CA TYR A 137 -29.86 7.85 10.60
C TYR A 137 -28.39 8.07 10.93
N LEU A 138 -27.99 7.98 12.19
CA LEU A 138 -26.59 8.08 12.59
C LEU A 138 -25.77 6.90 12.04
N ASN A 139 -26.30 5.68 12.12
CA ASN A 139 -25.61 4.52 11.55
C ASN A 139 -25.48 4.62 10.03
N LEU A 140 -26.51 5.08 9.33
CA LEU A 140 -26.44 5.37 7.89
C LEU A 140 -25.34 6.41 7.57
N LEU A 141 -25.23 7.45 8.39
CA LEU A 141 -24.18 8.47 8.25
C LEU A 141 -22.79 7.88 8.49
N PHE A 142 -22.62 7.08 9.55
CA PHE A 142 -21.34 6.39 9.82
C PHE A 142 -20.96 5.44 8.70
N TYR A 143 -21.91 4.64 8.22
CA TYR A 143 -21.68 3.76 7.07
C TYR A 143 -21.23 4.55 5.83
N SER A 144 -21.91 5.67 5.53
CA SER A 144 -21.53 6.54 4.40
C SER A 144 -20.13 7.14 4.57
N ILE A 145 -19.74 7.54 5.78
CA ILE A 145 -18.39 8.04 6.08
C ILE A 145 -17.35 6.93 5.84
N ILE A 146 -17.59 5.72 6.37
CA ILE A 146 -16.68 4.59 6.20
C ILE A 146 -16.48 4.30 4.71
N MET A 147 -17.56 4.16 3.97
CA MET A 147 -17.54 3.83 2.54
C MET A 147 -16.90 4.94 1.70
N GLY A 148 -17.13 6.21 2.06
CA GLY A 148 -16.48 7.36 1.45
C GLY A 148 -14.96 7.34 1.63
N TYR A 149 -14.46 7.00 2.82
CA TYR A 149 -13.02 6.87 3.07
C TYR A 149 -12.41 5.66 2.36
N VAL A 150 -13.12 4.53 2.29
CA VAL A 150 -12.70 3.34 1.53
C VAL A 150 -12.59 3.69 0.04
N LEU A 151 -13.58 4.35 -0.53
CA LEU A 151 -13.56 4.79 -1.93
C LEU A 151 -12.43 5.79 -2.21
N TYR A 152 -12.26 6.79 -1.33
CA TYR A 152 -11.16 7.76 -1.42
C TYR A 152 -9.80 7.07 -1.41
N TRP A 153 -9.60 6.08 -0.53
CA TRP A 153 -8.38 5.27 -0.51
C TRP A 153 -8.19 4.51 -1.82
N GLY A 154 -9.22 3.86 -2.35
CA GLY A 154 -9.19 3.16 -3.64
C GLY A 154 -8.80 4.07 -4.80
N ILE A 155 -9.39 5.26 -4.89
CA ILE A 155 -9.05 6.27 -5.91
C ILE A 155 -7.57 6.67 -5.80
N LYS A 156 -7.08 6.95 -4.59
CA LYS A 156 -5.68 7.32 -4.39
C LYS A 156 -4.72 6.18 -4.71
N THR A 157 -5.09 4.94 -4.38
CA THR A 157 -4.30 3.76 -4.72
C THR A 157 -4.19 3.61 -6.24
N VAL A 158 -5.29 3.64 -6.98
CA VAL A 158 -5.25 3.46 -8.43
C VAL A 158 -4.57 4.62 -9.16
N THR A 159 -4.74 5.88 -8.69
CA THR A 159 -4.11 7.04 -9.33
C THR A 159 -2.60 7.07 -9.13
N ASN A 160 -2.11 6.61 -7.98
CA ASN A 160 -0.69 6.58 -7.65
C ASN A 160 -0.01 5.24 -7.99
N ALA A 161 -0.77 4.24 -8.46
CA ALA A 161 -0.21 2.93 -8.77
C ALA A 161 0.79 3.01 -9.92
N PRO A 162 1.99 2.41 -9.77
CA PRO A 162 2.97 2.23 -10.82
C PRO A 162 2.38 1.45 -11.99
N PHE A 163 2.94 1.67 -13.19
CA PHE A 163 2.50 0.98 -14.40
C PHE A 163 2.53 -0.56 -14.24
N LEU A 164 3.59 -1.09 -13.62
CA LEU A 164 3.79 -2.53 -13.46
C LEU A 164 2.70 -3.25 -12.65
N ILE A 165 2.06 -2.55 -11.72
CA ILE A 165 0.97 -3.09 -10.88
C ILE A 165 -0.37 -2.41 -11.16
N LYS A 166 -0.47 -1.69 -12.29
CA LYS A 166 -1.67 -0.93 -12.64
C LYS A 166 -2.89 -1.81 -12.85
N LYS A 167 -2.67 -3.02 -13.40
CA LYS A 167 -3.73 -4.00 -13.61
C LYS A 167 -4.32 -4.48 -12.29
N GLU A 168 -3.46 -4.81 -11.34
CA GLU A 168 -3.85 -5.24 -9.99
C GLU A 168 -4.49 -4.07 -9.22
N ALA A 169 -3.99 -2.85 -9.40
CA ALA A 169 -4.59 -1.64 -8.81
C ALA A 169 -5.99 -1.36 -9.37
N ASN A 170 -6.21 -1.59 -10.67
CA ASN A 170 -7.55 -1.49 -11.24
C ASN A 170 -8.49 -2.55 -10.69
N LEU A 171 -8.03 -3.80 -10.53
CA LEU A 171 -8.81 -4.88 -9.90
C LEU A 171 -9.18 -4.53 -8.47
N PHE A 172 -8.22 -4.02 -7.69
CA PHE A 172 -8.41 -3.52 -6.34
C PHE A 172 -9.46 -2.40 -6.31
N PHE A 173 -9.40 -1.45 -7.23
CA PHE A 173 -10.34 -0.34 -7.34
C PHE A 173 -11.75 -0.80 -7.71
N ILE A 174 -11.89 -1.77 -8.63
CA ILE A 174 -13.18 -2.38 -8.96
C ILE A 174 -13.79 -3.02 -7.71
N GLY A 175 -13.00 -3.82 -6.97
CA GLY A 175 -13.47 -4.42 -5.72
C GLY A 175 -13.95 -3.37 -4.71
N ILE A 176 -13.15 -2.32 -4.49
CA ILE A 176 -13.52 -1.20 -3.61
C ILE A 176 -14.77 -0.48 -4.09
N THR A 177 -14.91 -0.23 -5.39
CA THR A 177 -16.08 0.48 -5.93
C THR A 177 -17.36 -0.34 -5.74
N ILE A 178 -17.32 -1.63 -5.98
CA ILE A 178 -18.45 -2.53 -5.71
C ILE A 178 -18.74 -2.56 -4.20
N TYR A 179 -17.72 -2.73 -3.38
CA TYR A 179 -17.84 -2.80 -1.93
C TYR A 179 -18.38 -1.51 -1.32
N SER A 180 -17.91 -0.33 -1.77
CA SER A 180 -18.26 0.94 -1.17
C SER A 180 -19.43 1.63 -1.88
N LEU A 181 -19.29 1.93 -3.18
CA LEU A 181 -20.27 2.73 -3.89
C LEU A 181 -21.54 1.95 -4.19
N ALA A 182 -21.42 0.74 -4.80
CA ALA A 182 -22.59 -0.03 -5.19
C ALA A 182 -23.37 -0.50 -3.97
N SER A 183 -22.70 -1.07 -2.94
CA SER A 183 -23.40 -1.51 -1.73
C SER A 183 -24.06 -0.34 -1.00
N THR A 184 -23.41 0.84 -0.91
CA THR A 184 -24.01 2.02 -0.25
C THR A 184 -25.27 2.50 -0.97
N VAL A 185 -25.29 2.51 -2.30
CA VAL A 185 -26.49 2.89 -3.06
C VAL A 185 -27.65 1.97 -2.71
N PHE A 186 -27.44 0.65 -2.70
CA PHE A 186 -28.49 -0.30 -2.33
C PHE A 186 -28.85 -0.26 -0.85
N TYR A 187 -27.91 0.05 0.03
CA TYR A 187 -28.17 0.27 1.45
C TYR A 187 -29.05 1.52 1.67
N ILE A 188 -28.86 2.59 0.91
CA ILE A 188 -29.76 3.77 0.96
C ILE A 188 -31.15 3.40 0.43
N LEU A 189 -31.22 2.62 -0.65
CA LEU A 189 -32.50 2.16 -1.22
C LEU A 189 -33.30 1.22 -0.28
N TYR A 190 -32.60 0.59 0.69
CA TYR A 190 -33.23 -0.21 1.74
C TYR A 190 -34.31 0.58 2.52
N VAL A 191 -34.14 1.91 2.68
CA VAL A 191 -35.16 2.77 3.33
C VAL A 191 -36.50 2.69 2.63
N PHE A 192 -36.53 2.42 1.32
CA PHE A 192 -37.77 2.31 0.52
C PHE A 192 -38.28 0.89 0.45
N GLU A 193 -37.40 -0.08 0.28
CA GLU A 193 -37.73 -1.50 0.11
C GLU A 193 -36.72 -2.40 0.81
N PRO A 194 -37.17 -3.22 1.79
CA PRO A 194 -36.29 -4.09 2.60
C PRO A 194 -35.46 -5.09 1.80
N PHE A 195 -35.88 -5.46 0.60
CA PHE A 195 -35.15 -6.37 -0.28
C PHE A 195 -33.73 -5.84 -0.64
N PHE A 196 -33.58 -4.52 -0.72
CA PHE A 196 -32.31 -3.93 -1.12
C PHE A 196 -31.16 -4.15 -0.13
N ILE A 197 -31.44 -4.49 1.14
CA ILE A 197 -30.40 -4.88 2.11
C ILE A 197 -29.66 -6.15 1.65
N LEU A 198 -30.40 -7.14 1.14
CA LEU A 198 -29.82 -8.38 0.64
C LEU A 198 -28.90 -8.11 -0.54
N VAL A 199 -29.34 -7.25 -1.47
CA VAL A 199 -28.52 -6.86 -2.64
C VAL A 199 -27.27 -6.12 -2.18
N SER A 200 -27.39 -5.19 -1.23
CA SER A 200 -26.26 -4.46 -0.63
C SER A 200 -25.24 -5.41 -0.03
N THR A 201 -25.66 -6.36 0.80
CA THR A 201 -24.77 -7.33 1.46
C THR A 201 -24.08 -8.26 0.45
N VAL A 202 -24.81 -8.74 -0.56
CA VAL A 202 -24.21 -9.57 -1.63
C VAL A 202 -23.15 -8.79 -2.40
N LEU A 203 -23.41 -7.53 -2.77
CA LEU A 203 -22.44 -6.68 -3.45
C LEU A 203 -21.23 -6.39 -2.55
N ALA A 204 -21.45 -6.16 -1.26
CA ALA A 204 -20.36 -5.97 -0.31
C ALA A 204 -19.47 -7.22 -0.20
N ILE A 205 -20.04 -8.42 -0.14
CA ILE A 205 -19.29 -9.69 -0.15
C ILE A 205 -18.46 -9.83 -1.44
N ILE A 206 -19.08 -9.63 -2.60
CA ILE A 206 -18.40 -9.73 -3.90
C ILE A 206 -17.26 -8.71 -3.98
N GLY A 207 -17.53 -7.46 -3.64
CA GLY A 207 -16.52 -6.40 -3.65
C GLY A 207 -15.35 -6.71 -2.73
N LEU A 208 -15.61 -7.20 -1.51
CA LEU A 208 -14.60 -7.57 -0.53
C LEU A 208 -13.77 -8.79 -0.99
N LEU A 209 -14.38 -9.75 -1.67
CA LEU A 209 -13.65 -10.88 -2.27
C LEU A 209 -12.69 -10.42 -3.37
N ILE A 210 -13.15 -9.55 -4.28
CA ILE A 210 -12.29 -9.00 -5.36
C ILE A 210 -11.15 -8.18 -4.76
N PHE A 211 -11.43 -7.33 -3.78
CA PHE A 211 -10.44 -6.57 -3.03
C PHE A 211 -9.40 -7.48 -2.37
N THR A 212 -9.84 -8.52 -1.67
CA THR A 212 -8.95 -9.47 -1.00
C THR A 212 -8.08 -10.22 -2.01
N PHE A 213 -8.65 -10.64 -3.12
CA PHE A 213 -7.92 -11.31 -4.19
C PHE A 213 -6.83 -10.40 -4.79
N ALA A 214 -7.13 -9.13 -5.04
CA ALA A 214 -6.14 -8.16 -5.51
C ALA A 214 -4.96 -8.02 -4.51
N ILE A 215 -5.24 -7.99 -3.21
CA ILE A 215 -4.20 -7.93 -2.16
C ILE A 215 -3.37 -9.22 -2.10
N ILE A 216 -3.97 -10.38 -2.35
CA ILE A 216 -3.22 -11.66 -2.39
C ILE A 216 -2.20 -11.62 -3.52
N ILE A 217 -2.58 -11.10 -4.69
CA ILE A 217 -1.69 -10.98 -5.86
C ILE A 217 -0.60 -9.95 -5.56
N GLU A 218 -0.99 -8.72 -5.17
CA GLU A 218 -0.05 -7.61 -4.95
C GLU A 218 -0.34 -6.90 -3.61
N PRO A 219 0.35 -7.30 -2.53
CA PRO A 219 0.14 -6.71 -1.20
C PRO A 219 0.48 -5.23 -1.08
N LYS A 220 1.29 -4.69 -2.02
CA LYS A 220 1.70 -3.28 -2.02
C LYS A 220 0.54 -2.33 -2.25
N LEU A 221 -0.58 -2.81 -2.84
CA LEU A 221 -1.79 -2.03 -3.04
C LEU A 221 -2.35 -1.43 -1.74
N LEU A 222 -2.07 -2.07 -0.61
CA LEU A 222 -2.49 -1.58 0.71
C LEU A 222 -1.81 -0.28 1.14
N TYR A 223 -0.62 0.02 0.61
CA TYR A 223 0.22 1.12 1.10
C TYR A 223 0.96 1.88 0.00
N ILE A 224 0.33 2.07 -1.15
CA ILE A 224 0.89 2.96 -2.17
C ILE A 224 0.91 4.38 -1.62
N LEU A 225 2.11 4.86 -1.34
CA LEU A 225 2.33 6.17 -0.74
C LEU A 225 2.24 7.28 -1.80
N PRO A 226 1.64 8.44 -1.48
CA PRO A 226 1.48 9.54 -2.44
C PRO A 226 2.73 10.42 -2.59
N PHE A 227 3.90 9.91 -2.21
CA PHE A 227 5.17 10.62 -2.37
C PHE A 227 6.22 9.71 -3.00
N THR A 228 7.16 10.31 -3.69
CA THR A 228 8.21 9.62 -4.44
C THR A 228 9.57 9.90 -3.86
N ILE A 229 10.45 8.91 -3.92
CA ILE A 229 11.87 9.11 -3.71
C ILE A 229 12.56 9.33 -5.07
N TYR A 230 13.56 10.20 -5.08
CA TYR A 230 14.27 10.57 -6.30
C TYR A 230 15.70 10.04 -6.30
N ARG A 231 16.45 10.27 -5.22
CA ARG A 231 17.86 9.91 -5.15
C ARG A 231 18.33 9.74 -3.72
N ILE A 232 19.25 8.81 -3.50
CA ILE A 232 19.97 8.64 -2.24
C ILE A 232 21.46 8.65 -2.51
N VAL A 233 22.20 9.40 -1.70
CA VAL A 233 23.65 9.46 -1.74
C VAL A 233 24.19 9.23 -0.35
N VAL A 234 25.26 8.45 -0.26
CA VAL A 234 26.06 8.28 0.96
C VAL A 234 27.43 8.93 0.72
N LYS A 235 27.85 9.79 1.61
CA LYS A 235 29.16 10.43 1.59
C LYS A 235 29.93 10.18 2.87
N ASP A 236 31.25 10.26 2.79
CA ASP A 236 32.13 10.24 3.97
C ASP A 236 32.09 11.61 4.70
N ASN A 237 32.77 11.68 5.87
CA ASN A 237 32.87 12.93 6.64
C ASN A 237 33.74 14.01 5.94
N GLN A 238 34.46 13.65 4.90
CA GLN A 238 35.27 14.59 4.09
C GLN A 238 34.46 15.09 2.88
N GLY A 239 33.24 14.60 2.67
CA GLY A 239 32.36 15.04 1.59
C GLY A 239 32.52 14.26 0.28
N TYR A 240 33.23 13.14 0.27
CA TYR A 240 33.35 12.29 -0.93
C TYR A 240 32.21 11.29 -1.02
N PRO A 241 31.58 11.10 -2.22
CA PRO A 241 30.55 10.12 -2.41
C PRO A 241 31.12 8.70 -2.29
N LEU A 242 30.44 7.86 -1.51
CA LEU A 242 30.73 6.44 -1.34
C LEU A 242 29.72 5.57 -2.09
N PHE A 243 28.46 6.00 -2.15
CA PHE A 243 27.38 5.29 -2.80
C PHE A 243 26.33 6.28 -3.32
N ASP A 244 25.83 6.04 -4.51
CA ASP A 244 24.77 6.84 -5.15
C ASP A 244 23.76 5.93 -5.81
N TYR A 245 22.48 6.24 -5.60
CA TYR A 245 21.39 5.58 -6.29
C TYR A 245 20.33 6.59 -6.72
N ASP A 246 20.23 6.81 -8.02
CA ASP A 246 19.31 7.77 -8.63
C ASP A 246 18.14 7.06 -9.29
N TRP A 247 16.96 7.13 -8.64
CA TRP A 247 15.69 6.63 -9.20
C TRP A 247 15.15 7.54 -10.30
N SER A 248 15.51 8.83 -10.29
CA SER A 248 14.98 9.82 -11.22
C SER A 248 15.74 9.86 -12.54
N LYS A 249 16.92 9.23 -12.62
CA LYS A 249 17.85 9.35 -13.76
C LYS A 249 18.07 10.82 -14.15
N SER A 250 18.29 11.65 -13.16
CA SER A 250 18.56 13.07 -13.38
C SER A 250 19.89 13.27 -14.13
N GLN A 251 20.04 14.43 -14.80
CA GLN A 251 21.32 14.79 -15.43
C GLN A 251 22.37 15.28 -14.40
N VAL A 252 21.99 15.33 -13.12
CA VAL A 252 22.85 15.76 -12.02
C VAL A 252 23.81 14.62 -11.68
N THR A 253 25.11 14.84 -11.81
CA THR A 253 26.12 13.85 -11.44
C THR A 253 26.17 13.63 -9.93
N GLU A 254 26.72 12.48 -9.49
CA GLU A 254 26.90 12.17 -8.07
C GLU A 254 27.72 13.23 -7.34
N ASN A 255 28.76 13.75 -8.00
CA ASN A 255 29.62 14.80 -7.42
C ASN A 255 28.88 16.14 -7.24
N MET A 256 28.02 16.52 -8.19
CA MET A 256 27.19 17.74 -8.07
C MET A 256 26.19 17.62 -6.94
N PHE A 257 25.51 16.46 -6.83
CA PHE A 257 24.53 16.25 -5.76
C PHE A 257 25.19 16.15 -4.39
N THR A 258 26.34 15.48 -4.30
CA THR A 258 27.14 15.41 -3.07
C THR A 258 27.67 16.79 -2.67
N GLY A 259 28.13 17.59 -3.64
CA GLY A 259 28.54 18.99 -3.41
C GLY A 259 27.40 19.84 -2.85
N PHE A 260 26.17 19.67 -3.37
CA PHE A 260 24.99 20.33 -2.82
C PHE A 260 24.72 19.89 -1.36
N ILE A 261 24.78 18.58 -1.07
CA ILE A 261 24.65 18.06 0.31
C ILE A 261 25.71 18.67 1.24
N ASN A 262 26.95 18.75 0.79
CA ASN A 262 28.04 19.34 1.56
C ASN A 262 27.77 20.82 1.90
N ALA A 263 27.33 21.61 0.92
CA ALA A 263 26.97 23.00 1.14
C ALA A 263 25.83 23.16 2.16
N VAL A 264 24.77 22.36 2.03
CA VAL A 264 23.64 22.35 2.97
C VAL A 264 24.09 21.98 4.38
N GLN A 265 24.93 20.94 4.52
CA GLN A 265 25.43 20.50 5.81
C GLN A 265 26.29 21.57 6.48
N LEU A 266 27.26 22.15 5.76
CA LEU A 266 28.10 23.24 6.30
C LEU A 266 27.29 24.42 6.78
N MET A 267 26.28 24.84 5.99
CA MET A 267 25.37 25.92 6.42
C MET A 267 24.57 25.54 7.67
N SER A 268 24.13 24.26 7.77
CA SER A 268 23.38 23.79 8.93
C SER A 268 24.23 23.71 10.18
N ASP A 269 25.49 23.26 10.08
CA ASP A 269 26.40 23.16 11.21
C ASP A 269 26.80 24.53 11.77
N GLU A 270 26.94 25.55 10.91
CA GLU A 270 27.19 26.91 11.33
C GLU A 270 25.99 27.57 12.04
N ILE A 271 24.76 27.31 11.56
CA ILE A 271 23.56 27.99 12.04
C ILE A 271 22.94 27.26 13.24
N ILE A 272 22.88 25.92 13.20
CA ILE A 272 22.02 25.13 14.12
C ILE A 272 22.84 24.35 15.15
N LYS A 273 24.12 24.01 14.85
CA LYS A 273 25.02 23.21 15.71
C LYS A 273 24.41 21.89 16.22
N MET A 274 23.48 21.33 15.48
CA MET A 274 22.78 20.08 15.79
C MET A 274 23.11 19.05 14.71
N GLY A 275 23.91 18.08 15.04
CA GLY A 275 24.03 16.85 14.21
C GLY A 275 22.76 16.02 14.27
N GLY A 276 22.59 15.09 13.34
CA GLY A 276 21.47 14.14 13.31
C GLY A 276 20.62 14.20 12.04
N LEU A 277 19.31 14.18 12.18
CA LEU A 277 18.37 14.20 11.04
C LEU A 277 17.91 15.63 10.75
N LEU A 278 18.16 16.11 9.51
CA LEU A 278 17.76 17.42 9.02
C LEU A 278 16.86 17.28 7.79
N ASP A 279 15.74 18.01 7.78
CA ASP A 279 14.85 18.11 6.64
C ASP A 279 14.99 19.51 6.00
N VAL A 280 15.38 19.56 4.74
CA VAL A 280 15.52 20.81 3.98
C VAL A 280 14.46 20.87 2.89
N ASN A 281 13.54 21.83 2.99
CA ASN A 281 12.51 22.04 1.98
C ASN A 281 13.10 22.69 0.73
N LEU A 282 12.88 22.05 -0.41
CA LEU A 282 13.22 22.55 -1.74
C LEU A 282 11.92 22.96 -2.46
N LYS A 283 12.04 23.72 -3.56
CA LYS A 283 10.87 24.17 -4.33
C LYS A 283 9.96 23.04 -4.79
N GLU A 284 10.54 21.90 -5.18
CA GLU A 284 9.80 20.77 -5.77
C GLU A 284 10.00 19.46 -4.98
N GLY A 285 10.47 19.53 -3.74
CA GLY A 285 10.71 18.35 -2.93
C GLY A 285 11.36 18.67 -1.59
N ILE A 286 11.91 17.65 -0.98
CA ILE A 286 12.61 17.74 0.28
C ILE A 286 13.91 16.95 0.22
N LEU A 287 14.97 17.47 0.82
CA LEU A 287 16.20 16.77 1.09
C LEU A 287 16.22 16.36 2.56
N ILE A 288 16.33 15.08 2.83
CA ILE A 288 16.49 14.50 4.16
C ILE A 288 17.96 14.16 4.33
N LEU A 289 18.62 14.78 5.29
CA LEU A 289 20.00 14.48 5.65
C LEU A 289 20.05 13.74 6.98
N HIS A 290 20.74 12.63 7.02
CA HIS A 290 21.01 11.90 8.25
C HIS A 290 22.50 11.75 8.44
N GLU A 291 23.03 12.42 9.44
CA GLU A 291 24.43 12.36 9.81
C GLU A 291 24.67 11.28 10.86
N SER A 292 25.69 10.47 10.63
CA SER A 292 26.20 9.48 11.57
C SER A 292 27.69 9.69 11.80
N LYS A 293 28.31 8.84 12.61
CA LYS A 293 29.73 9.00 13.02
C LYS A 293 30.71 8.96 11.85
N LYS A 294 30.41 8.23 10.79
CA LYS A 294 31.36 7.98 9.67
C LYS A 294 30.82 8.39 8.32
N VAL A 295 29.50 8.50 8.18
CA VAL A 295 28.86 8.79 6.91
C VAL A 295 27.69 9.76 7.10
N THR A 296 27.41 10.51 6.05
CA THR A 296 26.16 11.28 5.93
C THR A 296 25.37 10.72 4.75
N VAL A 297 24.09 10.47 4.99
CA VAL A 297 23.15 10.01 3.96
C VAL A 297 22.22 11.16 3.59
N GLY A 298 22.15 11.47 2.30
CA GLY A 298 21.24 12.44 1.73
C GLY A 298 20.20 11.74 0.86
N LEU A 299 18.89 11.94 1.17
CA LEU A 299 17.78 11.41 0.40
C LEU A 299 16.94 12.56 -0.14
N ALA A 300 16.79 12.61 -1.48
CA ALA A 300 15.85 13.52 -2.12
C ALA A 300 14.50 12.82 -2.34
N ALA A 301 13.41 13.46 -1.92
CA ALA A 301 12.05 12.95 -2.05
C ALA A 301 11.06 14.09 -2.37
N SER A 302 9.85 13.73 -2.85
CA SER A 302 8.81 14.74 -3.08
C SER A 302 8.21 15.31 -1.80
N LYS A 303 8.20 14.51 -0.73
CA LYS A 303 7.73 14.89 0.61
C LYS A 303 8.48 14.09 1.67
N THR A 304 8.52 14.61 2.90
CA THR A 304 8.99 13.85 4.05
C THR A 304 7.86 13.07 4.72
N SER A 305 8.21 11.99 5.38
CA SER A 305 7.34 11.24 6.28
C SER A 305 8.16 10.63 7.42
N LYS A 306 7.51 10.32 8.54
CA LYS A 306 8.17 9.63 9.65
C LYS A 306 8.76 8.30 9.19
N LEU A 307 8.00 7.54 8.37
CA LEU A 307 8.45 6.26 7.84
C LEU A 307 9.70 6.42 6.97
N LEU A 308 9.76 7.46 6.14
CA LEU A 308 10.92 7.73 5.28
C LEU A 308 12.16 8.09 6.10
N ARG A 309 12.02 8.97 7.10
CA ARG A 309 13.09 9.33 8.04
C ARG A 309 13.63 8.12 8.80
N ASP A 310 12.73 7.29 9.33
CA ASP A 310 13.10 6.05 10.03
C ASP A 310 13.85 5.07 9.09
N SER A 311 13.44 5.03 7.82
CA SER A 311 14.11 4.20 6.81
C SER A 311 15.51 4.71 6.49
N VAL A 312 15.69 6.03 6.35
CA VAL A 312 17.02 6.64 6.15
C VAL A 312 17.93 6.36 7.34
N SER A 313 17.44 6.52 8.56
CA SER A 313 18.22 6.27 9.78
C SER A 313 18.66 4.79 9.89
N LYS A 314 17.74 3.85 9.63
CA LYS A 314 18.05 2.41 9.62
C LYS A 314 19.00 2.01 8.51
N PHE A 315 18.82 2.59 7.32
CA PHE A 315 19.75 2.40 6.19
C PHE A 315 21.15 2.86 6.55
N THR A 316 21.28 4.05 7.15
CA THR A 316 22.58 4.60 7.57
C THR A 316 23.28 3.67 8.57
N PHE A 317 22.56 3.20 9.57
CA PHE A 317 23.09 2.27 10.57
C PHE A 317 23.55 0.95 9.93
N ASP A 318 22.74 0.35 9.08
CA ASP A 318 23.07 -0.90 8.39
C ASP A 318 24.24 -0.71 7.41
N PHE A 319 24.30 0.45 6.73
CA PHE A 319 25.43 0.79 5.85
C PHE A 319 26.74 0.88 6.63
N GLU A 320 26.78 1.62 7.73
CA GLU A 320 27.96 1.69 8.59
C GLU A 320 28.40 0.33 9.13
N THR A 321 27.43 -0.50 9.51
CA THR A 321 27.68 -1.85 10.04
C THR A 321 28.27 -2.75 8.96
N LYS A 322 27.65 -2.77 7.76
CA LYS A 322 28.05 -3.62 6.63
C LYS A 322 29.44 -3.24 6.11
N PHE A 323 29.74 -1.96 6.02
CA PHE A 323 30.97 -1.44 5.44
C PHE A 323 31.99 -0.95 6.48
N HIS A 324 31.83 -1.34 7.76
CA HIS A 324 32.65 -0.85 8.87
C HIS A 324 34.17 -0.92 8.61
N LYS A 325 34.67 -2.01 8.02
CA LYS A 325 36.10 -2.19 7.71
C LYS A 325 36.57 -1.19 6.65
N LYS A 326 35.83 -1.09 5.53
CA LYS A 326 36.14 -0.19 4.40
C LYS A 326 36.11 1.29 4.81
N LEU A 327 35.11 1.65 5.64
CA LEU A 327 35.00 2.99 6.21
C LEU A 327 36.13 3.32 7.19
N LYS A 328 36.70 2.33 7.88
CA LYS A 328 37.89 2.52 8.74
C LYS A 328 39.16 2.73 7.92
N GLU A 329 39.26 2.07 6.78
CA GLU A 329 40.37 2.16 5.83
C GLU A 329 40.28 3.37 4.91
N SER A 330 39.22 4.20 5.05
CA SER A 330 38.92 5.38 4.22
C SER A 330 38.91 5.06 2.72
N CYS A 331 38.41 3.89 2.36
CA CYS A 331 38.26 3.48 0.97
C CYS A 331 37.19 4.38 0.28
N ARG A 332 37.58 5.03 -0.84
CA ARG A 332 36.73 5.95 -1.61
C ARG A 332 36.27 5.40 -2.96
N ASP A 333 36.61 4.18 -3.29
CA ASP A 333 36.11 3.55 -4.52
C ASP A 333 34.64 3.16 -4.36
N MET A 334 33.77 3.81 -5.11
CA MET A 334 32.34 3.55 -5.08
C MET A 334 31.96 2.09 -5.43
N LYS A 335 32.81 1.41 -6.27
CA LYS A 335 32.60 0.00 -6.62
C LYS A 335 32.63 -0.92 -5.40
N GLU A 336 33.41 -0.56 -4.40
CA GLU A 336 33.51 -1.32 -3.15
C GLU A 336 32.23 -1.29 -2.30
N TYR A 337 31.33 -0.35 -2.58
CA TYR A 337 30.06 -0.16 -1.91
C TYR A 337 28.83 -0.63 -2.74
N GLU A 338 29.04 -1.21 -3.92
CA GLU A 338 27.93 -1.67 -4.79
C GLU A 338 26.96 -2.61 -4.08
N THR A 339 27.42 -3.46 -3.18
CA THR A 339 26.54 -4.34 -2.41
C THR A 339 25.55 -3.58 -1.49
N ALA A 340 25.66 -2.23 -1.39
CA ALA A 340 24.66 -1.41 -0.72
C ALA A 340 23.30 -1.41 -1.42
N TYR A 341 23.19 -1.85 -2.69
CA TYR A 341 21.90 -2.08 -3.37
C TYR A 341 20.97 -3.00 -2.58
N GLU A 342 21.51 -4.01 -1.88
CA GLU A 342 20.70 -4.86 -1.02
C GLU A 342 20.03 -4.09 0.14
N LEU A 343 20.72 -3.07 0.64
CA LEU A 343 20.18 -2.19 1.69
C LEU A 343 19.09 -1.27 1.14
N ILE A 344 19.22 -0.82 -0.12
CA ILE A 344 18.17 -0.08 -0.82
C ILE A 344 16.90 -0.96 -0.88
N GLU A 345 17.04 -2.20 -1.32
CA GLU A 345 15.90 -3.13 -1.35
C GLU A 345 15.29 -3.35 0.04
N LYS A 346 16.14 -3.52 1.06
CA LYS A 346 15.71 -3.78 2.43
C LYS A 346 14.92 -2.63 3.04
N HIS A 347 15.36 -1.37 2.82
CA HIS A 347 14.84 -0.20 3.53
C HIS A 347 13.89 0.67 2.70
N PHE A 348 14.01 0.65 1.36
CA PHE A 348 13.26 1.53 0.47
C PHE A 348 12.31 0.82 -0.48
N SER A 349 12.19 -0.51 -0.42
CA SER A 349 11.27 -1.30 -1.27
C SER A 349 9.79 -0.92 -1.14
N ASN A 350 9.41 -0.26 -0.06
CA ASN A 350 8.02 0.13 0.20
C ASN A 350 7.67 1.54 -0.31
N PHE A 351 8.65 2.27 -0.82
CA PHE A 351 8.44 3.63 -1.30
C PHE A 351 8.28 3.66 -2.82
N PRO A 352 7.34 4.45 -3.36
CA PRO A 352 7.27 4.70 -4.77
C PRO A 352 8.48 5.51 -5.22
N SER A 353 9.00 5.19 -6.40
CA SER A 353 10.06 5.93 -7.05
C SER A 353 9.60 6.42 -8.41
N ARG A 354 10.16 7.53 -8.88
CA ARG A 354 9.86 8.08 -10.19
C ARG A 354 11.08 7.88 -11.09
N LEU A 355 10.88 7.11 -12.15
CA LEU A 355 11.84 7.01 -13.21
C LEU A 355 11.56 8.16 -14.21
N ILE A 356 12.50 9.09 -14.35
CA ILE A 356 12.59 10.18 -15.33
C ILE A 356 11.72 11.43 -15.08
N PRO A 357 12.22 12.61 -15.49
CA PRO A 357 11.61 13.93 -15.22
C PRO A 357 10.48 14.32 -16.18
N SER A 358 9.79 13.40 -16.85
CA SER A 358 8.64 13.76 -17.67
C SER A 358 7.37 13.68 -16.86
N LYS A 359 6.58 14.74 -16.90
CA LYS A 359 5.30 14.90 -16.15
C LYS A 359 4.26 13.79 -16.40
N SER A 360 4.51 12.88 -17.34
CA SER A 360 3.60 11.83 -17.78
C SER A 360 3.97 10.41 -17.36
N HIS A 361 5.08 10.20 -16.61
CA HIS A 361 5.51 8.85 -16.26
C HIS A 361 4.87 8.33 -14.97
N PRO A 362 4.43 7.06 -14.96
CA PRO A 362 3.85 6.44 -13.79
C PRO A 362 4.88 6.27 -12.67
N LEU A 363 4.40 6.33 -11.43
CA LEU A 363 5.19 6.01 -10.26
C LEU A 363 5.50 4.51 -10.22
N LEU A 364 6.74 4.17 -9.89
CA LEU A 364 7.16 2.81 -9.61
C LEU A 364 7.46 2.65 -8.13
N LEU A 365 7.17 1.49 -7.58
CA LEU A 365 7.63 1.13 -6.24
C LEU A 365 9.09 0.66 -6.33
N THR A 366 9.92 1.04 -5.37
CA THR A 366 11.35 0.68 -5.36
C THR A 366 11.58 -0.83 -5.40
N GLU A 367 10.75 -1.59 -4.69
CA GLU A 367 10.80 -3.06 -4.76
C GLU A 367 10.50 -3.60 -6.16
N SER A 368 9.68 -2.88 -6.96
CA SER A 368 9.40 -3.24 -8.35
C SER A 368 10.57 -2.95 -9.28
N LEU A 369 11.49 -2.05 -8.89
CA LEU A 369 12.72 -1.80 -9.63
C LEU A 369 13.76 -2.92 -9.46
N LEU A 370 13.76 -3.56 -8.29
CA LEU A 370 14.71 -4.61 -7.95
C LEU A 370 14.14 -6.02 -8.12
N LYS A 371 12.81 -6.14 -8.25
CA LYS A 371 12.10 -7.39 -8.55
C LYS A 371 11.23 -7.22 -9.77
N LEU A 372 11.51 -8.01 -10.79
CA LEU A 372 10.62 -8.12 -11.94
C LEU A 372 9.24 -8.60 -11.51
N PRO A 373 8.15 -8.15 -12.15
CA PRO A 373 6.84 -8.75 -11.98
C PRO A 373 6.91 -10.26 -12.18
N ARG A 374 6.19 -11.01 -11.35
CA ARG A 374 6.29 -12.50 -11.34
C ARG A 374 6.12 -13.13 -12.72
N LEU A 375 5.23 -12.60 -13.54
CA LEU A 375 5.03 -13.11 -14.90
C LEU A 375 6.30 -12.93 -15.75
N ILE A 376 6.88 -11.74 -15.75
CA ILE A 376 8.09 -11.42 -16.50
C ILE A 376 9.30 -12.19 -15.95
N GLU A 377 9.42 -12.30 -14.62
CA GLU A 377 10.48 -13.09 -13.99
C GLU A 377 10.35 -14.57 -14.30
N THR A 378 9.13 -15.11 -14.36
CA THR A 378 8.88 -16.51 -14.73
C THR A 378 9.20 -16.76 -16.19
N ASP A 379 8.81 -15.86 -17.08
CA ASP A 379 9.10 -15.97 -18.51
C ASP A 379 10.59 -15.82 -18.79
N LEU A 380 11.27 -14.86 -18.16
CA LEU A 380 12.73 -14.72 -18.23
C LEU A 380 13.47 -15.96 -17.71
N LYS A 381 13.03 -16.56 -16.60
CA LYS A 381 13.64 -17.81 -16.07
C LYS A 381 13.42 -19.01 -16.96
N LYS A 382 12.35 -19.06 -17.73
CA LYS A 382 12.12 -20.14 -18.73
C LYS A 382 13.07 -20.02 -19.92
N ILE A 383 13.45 -18.81 -20.24
CA ILE A 383 14.19 -18.44 -21.44
C ILE A 383 15.70 -18.43 -21.18
N VAL A 384 16.11 -17.98 -19.99
CA VAL A 384 17.54 -17.86 -19.61
C VAL A 384 17.85 -18.92 -18.58
N SER A 385 18.48 -20.02 -19.01
CA SER A 385 18.81 -21.16 -18.16
C SER A 385 19.99 -20.90 -17.22
N ASP A 386 20.90 -19.98 -17.60
CA ASP A 386 22.05 -19.61 -16.77
C ASP A 386 21.66 -18.52 -15.77
N GLN A 387 21.98 -18.76 -14.49
CA GLN A 387 21.63 -17.84 -13.40
C GLN A 387 22.43 -16.55 -13.42
N ASN A 388 23.66 -16.56 -13.95
CA ASN A 388 24.49 -15.37 -14.09
C ASN A 388 23.98 -14.47 -15.23
N ASP A 389 23.62 -15.08 -16.36
CA ASP A 389 23.02 -14.37 -17.49
C ASP A 389 21.65 -13.77 -17.10
N PHE A 390 20.85 -14.51 -16.33
CA PHE A 390 19.60 -14.03 -15.80
C PHE A 390 19.78 -12.78 -14.90
N GLN A 391 20.76 -12.79 -13.99
CA GLN A 391 21.06 -11.65 -13.13
C GLN A 391 21.61 -10.46 -13.94
N PHE A 392 22.44 -10.72 -14.93
CA PHE A 392 22.96 -9.70 -15.84
C PHE A 392 21.84 -9.04 -16.64
N ILE A 393 20.97 -9.82 -17.29
CA ILE A 393 19.83 -9.29 -18.05
C ILE A 393 18.88 -8.52 -17.14
N LYS A 394 18.61 -9.05 -15.95
CA LYS A 394 17.79 -8.38 -14.93
C LYS A 394 18.40 -7.02 -14.54
N ALA A 395 19.70 -6.95 -14.31
CA ALA A 395 20.40 -5.71 -14.00
C ALA A 395 20.36 -4.71 -15.17
N GLU A 396 20.49 -5.21 -16.41
CA GLU A 396 20.45 -4.38 -17.62
C GLU A 396 19.06 -3.81 -17.89
N ILE A 397 18.00 -4.60 -17.67
CA ILE A 397 16.61 -4.11 -17.73
C ILE A 397 16.41 -2.94 -16.75
N TYR A 398 17.01 -3.00 -15.56
CA TYR A 398 16.92 -1.93 -14.57
C TYR A 398 17.84 -0.74 -14.87
N ARG A 399 18.95 -0.95 -15.57
CA ARG A 399 19.90 0.11 -15.99
C ARG A 399 19.47 0.81 -17.27
N SER A 400 18.60 0.21 -18.07
CA SER A 400 18.20 0.75 -19.37
C SER A 400 17.57 2.14 -19.23
N PRO A 401 18.03 3.16 -19.98
CA PRO A 401 17.47 4.50 -20.00
C PRO A 401 16.03 4.53 -20.53
N GLU A 402 15.60 3.52 -21.24
CA GLU A 402 14.27 3.37 -21.82
C GLU A 402 13.24 2.72 -20.88
N SER A 403 13.49 2.68 -19.59
CA SER A 403 12.56 2.17 -18.57
C SER A 403 11.27 3.02 -18.43
N SER A 404 10.90 3.77 -19.49
CA SER A 404 9.50 4.11 -19.73
C SER A 404 8.71 2.82 -19.96
N ALA A 405 7.44 2.79 -19.60
CA ALA A 405 6.58 1.61 -19.79
C ALA A 405 6.67 1.04 -21.23
N THR A 406 6.78 1.92 -22.22
CA THR A 406 6.97 1.58 -23.65
C THR A 406 8.35 0.99 -23.94
N GLY A 407 9.42 1.55 -23.41
CA GLY A 407 10.77 1.03 -23.61
C GLY A 407 10.98 -0.32 -22.96
N PHE A 408 10.42 -0.55 -21.75
CA PHE A 408 10.46 -1.83 -21.09
C PHE A 408 9.71 -2.92 -21.88
N ILE A 409 8.52 -2.61 -22.41
CA ILE A 409 7.73 -3.54 -23.23
C ILE A 409 8.45 -3.80 -24.57
N SER A 410 9.06 -2.77 -25.18
CA SER A 410 9.85 -2.93 -26.39
C SER A 410 11.04 -3.85 -26.15
N LEU A 411 11.84 -3.58 -25.13
CA LEU A 411 12.99 -4.39 -24.78
C LEU A 411 12.62 -5.83 -24.46
N TYR A 412 11.54 -6.05 -23.71
CA TYR A 412 11.02 -7.37 -23.40
C TYR A 412 10.59 -8.12 -24.67
N ASN A 413 9.88 -7.45 -25.58
CA ASN A 413 9.45 -8.04 -26.84
C ASN A 413 10.62 -8.33 -27.78
N ASP A 414 11.66 -7.52 -27.77
CA ASP A 414 12.86 -7.72 -28.58
C ASP A 414 13.69 -8.91 -28.04
N ILE A 415 13.87 -9.01 -26.72
CA ILE A 415 14.49 -10.17 -26.07
C ILE A 415 13.70 -11.45 -26.40
N ARG A 416 12.37 -11.41 -26.29
CA ARG A 416 11.52 -12.55 -26.59
C ARG A 416 11.63 -13.00 -28.06
N LYS A 417 11.65 -12.06 -29.00
CA LYS A 417 11.85 -12.38 -30.44
C LYS A 417 13.21 -13.01 -30.73
N GLU A 418 14.26 -12.53 -30.07
CA GLU A 418 15.61 -13.08 -30.26
C GLU A 418 15.71 -14.52 -29.74
N LEU A 419 15.03 -14.81 -28.65
CA LEU A 419 15.00 -16.15 -28.04
C LEU A 419 14.11 -17.12 -28.84
N GLU A 420 12.98 -16.68 -29.33
CA GLU A 420 12.15 -17.47 -30.27
C GLU A 420 12.92 -17.81 -31.56
N LYS A 421 13.86 -16.95 -32.01
CA LYS A 421 14.76 -17.27 -33.11
C LYS A 421 15.80 -18.32 -32.75
N GLN A 422 16.38 -18.23 -31.56
CA GLN A 422 17.37 -19.21 -31.06
C GLN A 422 16.74 -20.58 -30.85
N GLU A 423 15.52 -20.63 -30.30
CA GLU A 423 14.76 -21.91 -30.16
C GLU A 423 14.51 -22.55 -31.53
N LYS A 424 14.05 -21.79 -32.52
CA LYS A 424 13.84 -22.30 -33.89
C LYS A 424 15.13 -22.73 -34.60
N GLN A 425 16.26 -22.09 -34.29
CA GLN A 425 17.56 -22.51 -34.82
C GLN A 425 18.05 -23.79 -34.14
N ASN A 426 17.79 -23.97 -32.85
CA ASN A 426 18.13 -25.21 -32.14
C ASN A 426 17.25 -26.40 -32.54
N GLU A 427 15.95 -26.20 -32.70
CA GLU A 427 15.04 -27.22 -33.24
C GLU A 427 15.40 -27.62 -34.68
N GLY A 428 15.86 -26.65 -35.50
CA GLY A 428 16.37 -26.94 -36.84
C GLY A 428 17.67 -27.73 -36.88
N ASN A 429 18.53 -27.59 -35.86
CA ASN A 429 19.78 -28.36 -35.74
C ASN A 429 19.58 -29.74 -35.15
N GLU A 430 18.63 -29.97 -34.26
CA GLU A 430 18.28 -31.31 -33.76
C GLU A 430 17.71 -32.21 -34.86
N HIS A 431 16.97 -31.65 -35.79
CA HIS A 431 16.44 -32.43 -36.95
C HIS A 431 17.53 -32.81 -37.98
N TYR A 432 18.73 -32.21 -37.92
CA TYR A 432 19.85 -32.56 -38.81
C TYR A 432 20.79 -33.65 -38.28
N ILE A 433 20.65 -34.00 -37.01
CA ILE A 433 21.51 -34.99 -36.35
C ILE A 433 20.92 -36.44 -36.41
N ASP A 434 19.62 -36.54 -36.66
CA ASP A 434 18.93 -37.86 -36.78
C ASP A 434 18.91 -38.46 -38.20
N ILE A 435 19.66 -37.90 -39.15
CA ILE A 435 19.80 -38.42 -40.51
C ILE A 435 21.27 -38.64 -40.87
N LYS A 436 22.01 -39.34 -39.99
CA LYS A 436 23.28 -39.95 -40.40
C LYS A 436 23.48 -41.32 -39.73
#